data_68230db5f209230f6ade5d3084f107e2
#
_entry.id   68230db5f209230f6ade5d3084f107e2
#
_cell.length_a   1.000
_cell.length_b   1.000
_cell.length_c   1.000
_cell.angle_alpha   90.00
_cell.angle_beta   90.00
_cell.angle_gamma   90.00
#
_symmetry.space_group_name_H-M   'P 1'
#
loop_
_entity.id
_entity.type
_entity.pdbx_description
1 polymer ?
#
loop_
_entity_poly.entity_id
_entity_poly.type
_entity_poly.pdbx_seq_one_letter_code
_entity_poly.pdbx_strand_id
1 'polypeptide(L)'
;MKNKIVVAVTGASGSIYASMLFDKLSMLKEQFSDVAIVFSKNATAVWQHELGNDSFKTFSFKRYDTMDFNAPFASGSAQYNTMIIIPCSMGTMGRIAAGISNDLIT
;
A
#
# COMPACT_ATOMS: atom_id res chain seq x y z
N MET A 1 -2.08 -20.87 8.62
CA MET A 1 -0.96 -20.02 8.18
C MET A 1 -1.39 -18.56 8.16
N LYS A 2 -0.59 -17.68 8.72
CA LYS A 2 -0.92 -16.24 8.71
C LYS A 2 -0.62 -15.64 7.34
N ASN A 3 -1.43 -14.65 6.95
CA ASN A 3 -1.27 -13.96 5.67
C ASN A 3 -0.15 -12.93 5.73
N LYS A 4 0.50 -12.74 4.59
CA LYS A 4 1.40 -11.61 4.34
C LYS A 4 0.70 -10.68 3.37
N ILE A 5 0.58 -9.41 3.76
CA ILE A 5 -0.26 -8.44 3.04
C ILE A 5 0.60 -7.28 2.54
N VAL A 6 0.37 -6.86 1.31
CA VAL A 6 0.86 -5.60 0.77
C VAL A 6 -0.32 -4.65 0.64
N VAL A 7 -0.22 -3.48 1.26
CA VAL A 7 -1.21 -2.42 1.09
C VAL A 7 -0.60 -1.32 0.23
N ALA A 8 -1.19 -1.07 -0.91
CA ALA A 8 -0.75 -0.02 -1.83
C ALA A 8 -1.68 1.17 -1.73
N VAL A 9 -1.12 2.36 -1.53
CA VAL A 9 -1.86 3.62 -1.47
C VAL A 9 -1.50 4.44 -2.70
N THR A 10 -2.49 4.73 -3.54
CA THR A 10 -2.29 5.54 -4.74
C THR A 10 -2.78 6.96 -4.53
N GLY A 11 -2.51 7.84 -5.50
CA GLY A 11 -2.86 9.26 -5.43
C GLY A 11 -4.31 9.59 -5.77
N ALA A 12 -5.21 8.63 -5.66
CA ALA A 12 -6.64 8.91 -5.83
C ALA A 12 -7.23 9.50 -4.55
N SER A 13 -8.41 10.13 -4.65
CA SER A 13 -9.13 10.61 -3.49
C SER A 13 -9.55 9.43 -2.60
N GLY A 14 -9.57 9.62 -1.29
CA GLY A 14 -9.99 8.59 -0.34
C GLY A 14 -8.90 8.17 0.64
N SER A 15 -7.93 9.02 0.93
CA SER A 15 -6.87 8.72 1.91
C SER A 15 -7.44 8.36 3.29
N ILE A 16 -8.61 8.88 3.65
CA ILE A 16 -9.26 8.54 4.91
C ILE A 16 -9.54 7.02 5.01
N TYR A 17 -9.88 6.39 3.90
CA TYR A 17 -10.14 4.95 3.89
C TYR A 17 -8.86 4.14 4.12
N ALA A 18 -7.74 4.59 3.54
CA ALA A 18 -6.45 3.97 3.81
C ALA A 18 -6.05 4.13 5.27
N SER A 19 -6.27 5.31 5.85
CA SER A 19 -6.00 5.57 7.26
C SER A 19 -6.83 4.65 8.16
N MET A 20 -8.11 4.48 7.85
CA MET A 20 -8.98 3.58 8.61
C MET A 20 -8.53 2.13 8.49
N LEU A 21 -8.09 1.70 7.30
CA LEU A 21 -7.56 0.35 7.11
C LEU A 21 -6.30 0.14 7.94
N PHE A 22 -5.38 1.11 7.95
CA PHE A 22 -4.15 1.00 8.74
C PHE A 22 -4.44 0.91 10.22
N ASP A 23 -5.42 1.66 10.73
CA ASP A 23 -5.84 1.56 12.13
C ASP A 23 -6.34 0.14 12.44
N LYS A 24 -7.17 -0.43 11.57
CA LYS A 24 -7.67 -1.79 11.76
C LYS A 24 -6.57 -2.83 11.69
N LEU A 25 -5.64 -2.70 10.74
CA LEU A 25 -4.50 -3.61 10.64
C LEU A 25 -3.59 -3.52 11.86
N SER A 26 -3.42 -2.33 12.44
CA SER A 26 -2.65 -2.16 13.67
C SER A 26 -3.29 -2.90 14.84
N MET A 27 -4.62 -2.93 14.91
CA MET A 27 -5.36 -3.66 15.94
C MET A 27 -5.28 -5.17 15.76
N LEU A 28 -5.10 -5.63 14.51
CA LEU A 28 -5.14 -7.05 14.13
C LEU A 28 -3.76 -7.60 13.76
N LYS A 29 -2.69 -6.88 14.03
CA LYS A 29 -1.35 -7.21 13.51
C LYS A 29 -0.86 -8.61 13.91
N GLU A 30 -1.36 -9.18 14.99
CA GLU A 30 -0.99 -10.53 15.40
C GLU A 30 -1.58 -11.60 14.49
N GLN A 31 -2.56 -11.26 13.67
CA GLN A 31 -3.19 -12.17 12.73
C GLN A 31 -2.44 -12.27 11.40
N PHE A 32 -1.42 -11.43 11.20
CA PHE A 32 -0.65 -11.38 9.96
C PHE A 32 0.82 -11.69 10.24
N SER A 33 1.47 -12.38 9.31
CA SER A 33 2.92 -12.60 9.39
C SER A 33 3.69 -11.33 9.09
N ASP A 34 3.19 -10.52 8.15
CA ASP A 34 3.80 -9.26 7.79
C ASP A 34 2.81 -8.37 7.06
N VAL A 35 2.96 -7.07 7.24
CA VAL A 35 2.20 -6.04 6.51
C VAL A 35 3.20 -5.05 5.95
N ALA A 36 3.30 -4.97 4.63
CA ALA A 36 4.14 -4.00 3.95
C ALA A 36 3.28 -2.94 3.29
N ILE A 37 3.74 -1.71 3.25
CA ILE A 37 2.99 -0.59 2.69
C ILE A 37 3.80 0.02 1.56
N VAL A 38 3.14 0.27 0.42
CA VAL A 38 3.72 0.97 -0.72
C VAL A 38 2.88 2.20 -1.00
N PHE A 39 3.51 3.37 -0.99
CA PHE A 39 2.85 4.62 -1.39
C PHE A 39 3.30 4.97 -2.80
N SER A 40 2.34 5.28 -3.68
CA SER A 40 2.68 5.81 -4.99
C SER A 40 3.29 7.20 -4.85
N LYS A 41 3.92 7.68 -5.92
CA LYS A 41 4.64 8.96 -5.91
C LYS A 41 3.80 10.13 -5.41
N ASN A 42 2.51 10.16 -5.75
CA ASN A 42 1.61 11.26 -5.38
C ASN A 42 0.78 10.97 -4.13
N ALA A 43 0.81 9.74 -3.60
CA ALA A 43 -0.11 9.33 -2.54
C ALA A 43 0.13 10.11 -1.24
N THR A 44 1.38 10.37 -0.89
CA THR A 44 1.69 11.11 0.34
C THR A 44 1.20 12.56 0.26
N ALA A 45 1.34 13.20 -0.89
CA ALA A 45 0.86 14.56 -1.09
C ALA A 45 -0.67 14.63 -1.02
N VAL A 46 -1.36 13.66 -1.62
CA VAL A 46 -2.82 13.58 -1.56
C VAL A 46 -3.29 13.34 -0.12
N TRP A 47 -2.61 12.47 0.60
CA TRP A 47 -2.91 12.22 2.02
C TRP A 47 -2.79 13.52 2.83
N GLN A 48 -1.66 14.22 2.69
CA GLN A 48 -1.43 15.48 3.40
C GLN A 48 -2.50 16.52 3.07
N HIS A 49 -2.89 16.60 1.80
CA HIS A 49 -3.92 17.55 1.35
C HIS A 49 -5.30 17.19 1.91
N GLU A 50 -5.69 15.92 1.84
CA GLU A 50 -7.03 15.48 2.26
C GLU A 50 -7.19 15.43 3.77
N LEU A 51 -6.20 14.92 4.49
CA LEU A 51 -6.28 14.73 5.94
C LEU A 51 -5.63 15.88 6.73
N GLY A 52 -4.88 16.73 6.07
CA GLY A 52 -4.21 17.87 6.70
C GLY A 52 -3.08 17.49 7.64
N ASN A 53 -2.51 16.29 7.50
CA ASN A 53 -1.46 15.81 8.38
C ASN A 53 -0.61 14.74 7.70
N ASP A 54 0.46 14.32 8.38
CA ASP A 54 1.38 13.28 7.96
C ASP A 54 1.16 11.99 8.74
N SER A 55 -0.08 11.69 9.13
CA SER A 55 -0.36 10.53 9.99
C SER A 55 0.08 9.20 9.39
N PHE A 56 0.31 9.13 8.07
CA PHE A 56 0.86 7.92 7.45
C PHE A 56 2.22 7.54 8.03
N LYS A 57 2.95 8.49 8.63
CA LYS A 57 4.25 8.24 9.27
C LYS A 57 4.14 7.65 10.65
N THR A 58 2.95 7.66 11.26
CA THR A 58 2.75 7.22 12.64
C THR A 58 2.51 5.73 12.77
N PHE A 59 2.18 5.05 11.67
CA PHE A 59 1.93 3.62 11.69
C PHE A 59 3.24 2.84 11.72
N SER A 60 3.26 1.74 12.44
CA SER A 60 4.48 0.94 12.65
C SER A 60 4.87 0.07 11.45
N PHE A 61 4.03 0.01 10.43
CA PHE A 61 4.31 -0.82 9.25
C PHE A 61 5.42 -0.22 8.41
N LYS A 62 6.26 -1.08 7.84
CA LYS A 62 7.34 -0.63 6.99
C LYS A 62 6.81 -0.15 5.65
N ARG A 63 7.26 1.03 5.22
CA ARG A 63 6.84 1.65 3.95
C ARG A 63 7.96 1.51 2.92
N TYR A 64 7.55 1.27 1.68
CA TYR A 64 8.46 1.13 0.54
C TYR A 64 8.05 2.10 -0.56
N ASP A 65 9.06 2.60 -1.28
CA ASP A 65 8.83 3.38 -2.51
C ASP A 65 8.40 2.46 -3.64
N THR A 66 7.61 2.97 -4.58
CA THR A 66 7.13 2.19 -5.72
C THR A 66 8.24 1.66 -6.61
N MET A 67 9.42 2.26 -6.58
CA MET A 67 10.58 1.84 -7.37
C MET A 67 11.60 1.06 -6.56
N ASP A 68 11.29 0.70 -5.32
CA ASP A 68 12.19 -0.10 -4.49
C ASP A 68 12.01 -1.59 -4.80
N PHE A 69 12.67 -2.05 -5.86
CA PHE A 69 12.60 -3.45 -6.27
C PHE A 69 13.37 -4.40 -5.36
N ASN A 70 14.03 -3.88 -4.32
CA ASN A 70 14.60 -4.69 -3.24
C ASN A 70 13.59 -4.99 -2.13
N ALA A 71 12.38 -4.45 -2.22
CA ALA A 71 11.32 -4.77 -1.26
C ALA A 71 11.04 -6.27 -1.25
N PRO A 72 10.75 -6.86 -0.06
CA PRO A 72 10.61 -8.32 0.05
C PRO A 72 9.50 -8.89 -0.84
N PHE A 73 8.43 -8.14 -1.05
CA PHE A 73 7.30 -8.59 -1.86
C PHE A 73 7.51 -8.41 -3.37
N ALA A 74 8.62 -7.82 -3.81
CA ALA A 74 8.93 -7.68 -5.23
C ALA A 74 9.16 -9.03 -5.89
N SER A 75 9.55 -10.04 -5.12
CA SER A 75 9.72 -11.40 -5.60
C SER A 75 8.59 -12.31 -5.09
N GLY A 76 8.10 -13.19 -5.96
CA GLY A 76 7.10 -14.18 -5.57
C GLY A 76 7.58 -15.15 -4.50
N SER A 77 8.90 -15.30 -4.33
CA SER A 77 9.45 -16.21 -3.31
C SER A 77 9.20 -15.72 -1.88
N ALA A 78 8.88 -14.45 -1.67
CA ALA A 78 8.56 -13.92 -0.35
C ALA A 78 7.17 -14.35 0.15
N GLN A 79 6.33 -14.89 -0.74
CA GLN A 79 5.03 -15.47 -0.41
C GLN A 79 4.03 -14.45 0.18
N TYR A 80 4.09 -13.21 -0.25
CA TYR A 80 3.01 -12.26 0.02
C TYR A 80 1.79 -12.68 -0.80
N ASN A 81 0.68 -12.97 -0.14
CA ASN A 81 -0.46 -13.63 -0.76
C ASN A 81 -1.69 -12.75 -0.90
N THR A 82 -1.63 -11.51 -0.41
CA THR A 82 -2.76 -10.60 -0.45
C THR A 82 -2.27 -9.20 -0.75
N MET A 83 -2.93 -8.54 -1.69
CA MET A 83 -2.66 -7.14 -2.01
C MET A 83 -3.96 -6.35 -1.95
N ILE A 84 -3.93 -5.22 -1.26
CA ILE A 84 -5.04 -4.29 -1.18
C ILE A 84 -4.57 -2.96 -1.74
N ILE A 85 -5.30 -2.42 -2.69
CA ILE A 85 -5.01 -1.09 -3.27
C ILE A 85 -6.11 -0.14 -2.82
N ILE A 86 -5.76 0.81 -1.96
CA ILE A 86 -6.74 1.71 -1.36
C ILE A 86 -6.15 3.10 -1.08
N PRO A 87 -6.65 4.18 -1.66
CA PRO A 87 -7.55 4.17 -2.81
C PRO A 87 -6.81 3.74 -4.08
N CYS A 88 -7.53 3.30 -5.10
CA CYS A 88 -6.93 2.90 -6.37
C CYS A 88 -7.24 3.94 -7.43
N SER A 89 -6.22 4.55 -8.02
CA SER A 89 -6.40 5.49 -9.11
C SER A 89 -6.85 4.76 -10.38
N MET A 90 -7.55 5.48 -11.26
CA MET A 90 -7.96 4.93 -12.54
C MET A 90 -6.76 4.49 -13.39
N GLY A 91 -5.66 5.27 -13.33
CA GLY A 91 -4.44 4.90 -14.03
C GLY A 91 -3.85 3.59 -13.53
N THR A 92 -3.80 3.38 -12.22
CA THR A 92 -3.31 2.13 -11.63
C THR A 92 -4.19 0.96 -12.05
N MET A 93 -5.51 1.11 -11.95
CA MET A 93 -6.44 0.06 -12.36
C MET A 93 -6.28 -0.26 -13.84
N GLY A 94 -6.15 0.77 -14.67
CA GLY A 94 -5.97 0.59 -16.12
C GLY A 94 -4.69 -0.15 -16.46
N ARG A 95 -3.59 0.17 -15.80
CA ARG A 95 -2.32 -0.54 -16.04
C ARG A 95 -2.40 -2.00 -15.62
N ILE A 96 -2.99 -2.28 -14.47
CA ILE A 96 -3.16 -3.66 -14.00
C ILE A 96 -4.02 -4.44 -14.99
N ALA A 97 -5.13 -3.87 -15.42
CA ALA A 97 -6.05 -4.52 -16.37
C ALA A 97 -5.39 -4.76 -17.73
N ALA A 98 -4.48 -3.88 -18.16
CA ALA A 98 -3.77 -4.00 -19.42
C ALA A 98 -2.51 -4.85 -19.34
N GLY A 99 -2.15 -5.35 -18.15
CA GLY A 99 -0.95 -6.15 -17.95
C GLY A 99 0.34 -5.34 -17.97
N ILE A 100 0.28 -4.03 -17.74
CA ILE A 100 1.46 -3.17 -17.67
C ILE A 100 2.00 -3.20 -16.25
N SER A 101 3.26 -3.59 -16.09
CA SER A 101 3.93 -3.68 -14.81
C SER A 101 5.21 -2.85 -14.86
N ASN A 102 5.13 -1.60 -14.41
CA ASN A 102 6.27 -0.68 -14.44
C ASN A 102 6.69 -0.15 -13.07
N ASP A 103 6.06 -0.61 -12.01
CA ASP A 103 6.44 -0.30 -10.63
C ASP A 103 5.96 -1.41 -9.69
N LEU A 104 6.17 -1.27 -8.37
CA LEU A 104 5.81 -2.29 -7.40
C LEU A 104 4.29 -2.47 -7.24
N ILE A 105 3.49 -1.48 -7.57
CA ILE A 105 2.03 -1.58 -7.44
C ILE A 105 1.43 -2.35 -8.62
N THR A 106 1.93 -2.13 -9.80
CA THR A 106 1.46 -2.79 -11.00
C THR A 106 2.32 -4.00 -11.34
#